data_3602b27ae39b4dc37c3b86e11fdcb66f
#
_entry.id   3602b27ae39b4dc37c3b86e11fdcb66f
#
_cell.length_a   1.000
_cell.length_b   1.000
_cell.length_c   1.000
_cell.angle_alpha   90.00
_cell.angle_beta   90.00
_cell.angle_gamma   90.00
#
_symmetry.space_group_name_H-M   'P 1'
#
loop_
_entity.id
_entity.type
_entity.pdbx_description
1 polymer ?
#
loop_
_entity_poly.entity_id
_entity_poly.type
_entity_poly.pdbx_seq_one_letter_code
_entity_poly.pdbx_strand_id
1 'polypeptide(L)'
;MTKTEKNRKNRIKRKLWLILGVCLLLVSTILPTVKVEASSKIWNKVDDVWYNGEGVEIPDAITRGIDVSSRQGSINWTRVANSNIDFVFVRVGYDTNAGTLVEDTQFVNNISGANRASVPVGVYFQSVAKTTAQAEKEAEFVISKIQGYKVSYPVVIQRNDSKTDNELTNLQRANIVVSFCNKVEEAGYHPMLHCNAGWYLNYVEQHKISGIDKWIAAYGYEKTSLGVNAEHTIWQATDGSAESGLRSTAGLIGGIPSGSTVNINFGYVDYVKKIAPRTYRTEESVPISLPEKKQGWYTTKYGNTYYYVNGEFVTGWRTISGKRYYFSSAGRMQIGKKKIGSFYYYFSQKKTSIYPKGAMVKGWYRTTSGNRYYFNQQNGRMARSTTMIIDGKQYKFSSNGVCQTK
;
A
#
# COMPACT_ATOMS: atom_id res chain seq x y z
N MET A 1 -29.83 52.29 -62.13
CA MET A 1 -30.10 51.80 -60.79
C MET A 1 -30.79 52.86 -59.99
N THR A 2 -32.02 52.68 -59.61
CA THR A 2 -32.86 53.72 -58.95
C THR A 2 -32.43 53.87 -57.46
N LYS A 3 -32.68 55.06 -56.91
CA LYS A 3 -32.38 55.41 -55.53
C LYS A 3 -32.96 54.34 -54.49
N THR A 4 -34.05 53.67 -54.90
CA THR A 4 -34.75 52.66 -54.16
C THR A 4 -34.00 51.32 -54.09
N GLU A 5 -33.31 50.89 -55.15
CA GLU A 5 -32.50 49.66 -55.18
C GLU A 5 -31.25 49.79 -54.37
N LYS A 6 -30.58 50.98 -54.31
CA LYS A 6 -29.42 51.24 -53.49
C LYS A 6 -29.74 51.18 -52.01
N ASN A 7 -30.90 51.71 -51.61
CA ASN A 7 -31.36 51.65 -50.20
C ASN A 7 -31.71 50.20 -49.75
N ARG A 8 -32.26 49.39 -50.64
CA ARG A 8 -32.59 47.98 -50.37
C ARG A 8 -31.31 47.11 -50.20
N LYS A 9 -30.26 47.32 -51.00
CA LYS A 9 -28.96 46.65 -50.89
C LYS A 9 -28.23 47.05 -49.60
N ASN A 10 -28.28 48.29 -49.20
CA ASN A 10 -27.68 48.74 -47.96
C ASN A 10 -28.40 48.23 -46.71
N ARG A 11 -29.71 48.03 -46.76
CA ARG A 11 -30.51 47.46 -45.68
C ARG A 11 -30.27 45.96 -45.52
N ILE A 12 -30.02 45.22 -46.62
CA ILE A 12 -29.67 43.79 -46.61
C ILE A 12 -28.24 43.62 -46.10
N LYS A 13 -27.29 44.45 -46.51
CA LYS A 13 -25.89 44.41 -45.97
C LYS A 13 -25.85 44.70 -44.48
N ARG A 14 -26.61 45.67 -43.97
CA ARG A 14 -26.70 45.96 -42.53
C ARG A 14 -27.31 44.81 -41.73
N LYS A 15 -28.31 44.10 -42.26
CA LYS A 15 -28.89 42.90 -41.62
C LYS A 15 -27.92 41.71 -41.61
N LEU A 16 -27.15 41.52 -42.68
CA LEU A 16 -26.11 40.48 -42.74
C LEU A 16 -24.95 40.75 -41.73
N TRP A 17 -24.52 41.99 -41.56
CA TRP A 17 -23.49 42.37 -40.59
C TRP A 17 -23.96 42.22 -39.15
N LEU A 18 -25.23 42.46 -38.84
CA LEU A 18 -25.82 42.24 -37.52
C LEU A 18 -25.93 40.74 -37.20
N ILE A 19 -26.27 39.89 -38.17
CA ILE A 19 -26.36 38.43 -37.99
C ILE A 19 -24.97 37.82 -37.82
N LEU A 20 -23.95 38.25 -38.58
CA LEU A 20 -22.57 37.83 -38.41
C LEU A 20 -21.96 38.29 -37.08
N GLY A 21 -22.28 39.49 -36.59
CA GLY A 21 -21.81 40.02 -35.30
C GLY A 21 -22.41 39.24 -34.14
N VAL A 22 -23.67 38.82 -34.20
CA VAL A 22 -24.32 38.02 -33.17
C VAL A 22 -23.81 36.58 -33.16
N CYS A 23 -23.51 35.99 -34.32
CA CYS A 23 -22.88 34.64 -34.39
C CYS A 23 -21.46 34.65 -33.91
N LEU A 24 -20.65 35.70 -34.12
CA LEU A 24 -19.29 35.83 -33.56
C LEU A 24 -19.28 36.06 -32.04
N LEU A 25 -20.29 36.74 -31.49
CA LEU A 25 -20.46 36.91 -30.05
C LEU A 25 -20.94 35.63 -29.34
N LEU A 26 -21.73 34.78 -30.03
CA LEU A 26 -22.18 33.48 -29.49
C LEU A 26 -21.07 32.40 -29.53
N VAL A 27 -20.13 32.47 -30.46
CA VAL A 27 -18.99 31.54 -30.54
C VAL A 27 -17.88 31.89 -29.51
N SER A 28 -17.75 33.17 -29.13
CA SER A 28 -16.76 33.61 -28.16
C SER A 28 -17.14 33.33 -26.69
N THR A 29 -18.40 33.00 -26.40
CA THR A 29 -18.86 32.70 -25.03
C THR A 29 -18.86 31.20 -24.68
N ILE A 30 -18.66 30.31 -25.66
CA ILE A 30 -18.67 28.84 -25.41
C ILE A 30 -17.26 28.29 -25.17
N LEU A 31 -16.17 28.98 -25.57
CA LEU A 31 -14.82 28.49 -25.46
C LEU A 31 -14.14 28.63 -24.06
N PRO A 32 -14.50 29.55 -23.16
CA PRO A 32 -13.86 29.63 -21.85
C PRO A 32 -14.35 28.60 -20.85
N THR A 33 -15.57 28.10 -20.93
CA THR A 33 -16.15 27.18 -19.94
C THR A 33 -15.53 25.79 -20.03
N VAL A 34 -15.23 25.30 -21.21
CA VAL A 34 -14.61 23.96 -21.40
C VAL A 34 -13.17 23.92 -20.87
N LYS A 35 -12.40 25.00 -21.01
CA LYS A 35 -11.03 25.08 -20.46
C LYS A 35 -11.01 25.21 -18.95
N VAL A 36 -11.97 25.89 -18.35
CA VAL A 36 -12.05 26.08 -16.90
C VAL A 36 -12.50 24.78 -16.23
N GLU A 37 -13.48 24.06 -16.76
CA GLU A 37 -13.90 22.76 -16.24
C GLU A 37 -12.81 21.69 -16.34
N ALA A 38 -12.13 21.59 -17.47
CA ALA A 38 -11.03 20.65 -17.65
C ALA A 38 -9.86 20.97 -16.69
N SER A 39 -9.57 22.26 -16.43
CA SER A 39 -8.53 22.68 -15.48
C SER A 39 -8.89 22.37 -14.02
N SER A 40 -10.18 22.39 -13.65
CA SER A 40 -10.62 22.09 -12.29
C SER A 40 -10.55 20.60 -11.92
N LYS A 41 -10.52 19.72 -12.92
CA LYS A 41 -10.46 18.26 -12.73
C LYS A 41 -9.05 17.70 -12.60
N ILE A 42 -8.03 18.38 -13.12
CA ILE A 42 -6.64 17.88 -13.15
C ILE A 42 -6.12 17.59 -11.73
N TRP A 43 -5.79 16.33 -11.48
CA TRP A 43 -5.33 15.83 -10.19
C TRP A 43 -6.26 16.18 -9.02
N ASN A 44 -7.54 16.35 -9.25
CA ASN A 44 -8.48 16.84 -8.27
C ASN A 44 -9.71 15.93 -8.13
N LYS A 45 -10.58 16.27 -7.18
CA LYS A 45 -11.87 15.63 -6.93
C LYS A 45 -13.02 16.54 -7.38
N VAL A 46 -13.91 16.03 -8.17
CA VAL A 46 -15.13 16.72 -8.58
C VAL A 46 -16.29 15.74 -8.47
N ASP A 47 -17.36 16.11 -7.80
CA ASP A 47 -18.55 15.27 -7.57
C ASP A 47 -18.20 13.87 -7.01
N ASP A 48 -17.30 13.84 -6.00
CA ASP A 48 -16.78 12.63 -5.35
C ASP A 48 -15.96 11.67 -6.26
N VAL A 49 -15.62 12.08 -7.46
CA VAL A 49 -14.77 11.34 -8.39
C VAL A 49 -13.37 11.95 -8.47
N TRP A 50 -12.32 11.11 -8.42
CA TRP A 50 -10.94 11.51 -8.59
C TRP A 50 -10.53 11.49 -10.07
N TYR A 51 -9.70 12.46 -10.47
CA TYR A 51 -9.24 12.64 -11.83
C TYR A 51 -7.71 12.67 -11.93
N ASN A 52 -7.17 12.16 -13.03
CA ASN A 52 -5.74 12.15 -13.34
C ASN A 52 -5.23 13.52 -13.85
N GLY A 53 -3.97 13.55 -14.34
CA GLY A 53 -3.34 14.75 -14.88
C GLY A 53 -3.95 15.28 -16.19
N GLU A 54 -4.83 14.53 -16.84
CA GLU A 54 -5.59 14.94 -18.02
C GLU A 54 -7.07 15.22 -17.74
N GLY A 55 -7.50 15.04 -16.49
CA GLY A 55 -8.90 15.19 -16.11
C GLY A 55 -9.76 13.99 -16.50
N VAL A 56 -9.15 12.81 -16.64
CA VAL A 56 -9.85 11.52 -16.85
C VAL A 56 -10.05 10.86 -15.49
N GLU A 57 -11.20 10.24 -15.28
CA GLU A 57 -11.57 9.56 -14.04
C GLU A 57 -10.58 8.45 -13.68
N ILE A 58 -10.21 8.38 -12.38
CA ILE A 58 -9.47 7.28 -11.77
C ILE A 58 -10.45 6.38 -11.05
N PRO A 59 -10.74 5.18 -11.58
CA PRO A 59 -11.72 4.28 -11.00
C PRO A 59 -11.26 3.75 -9.64
N ASP A 60 -12.22 3.52 -8.75
CA ASP A 60 -12.04 2.88 -7.43
C ASP A 60 -11.13 3.63 -6.44
N ALA A 61 -10.58 4.78 -6.80
CA ALA A 61 -9.81 5.59 -5.88
C ALA A 61 -10.72 6.27 -4.86
N ILE A 62 -10.49 6.03 -3.58
CA ILE A 62 -11.32 6.56 -2.49
C ILE A 62 -10.67 7.74 -1.76
N THR A 63 -9.33 7.85 -1.80
CA THR A 63 -8.57 8.92 -1.14
C THR A 63 -7.48 9.46 -2.04
N ARG A 64 -7.11 10.74 -1.83
CA ARG A 64 -5.94 11.37 -2.44
C ARG A 64 -4.99 11.89 -1.38
N GLY A 65 -3.72 11.55 -1.51
CA GLY A 65 -2.66 12.02 -0.63
C GLY A 65 -1.48 12.62 -1.35
N ILE A 66 -0.59 13.17 -0.56
CA ILE A 66 0.73 13.63 -0.99
C ILE A 66 1.81 12.97 -0.13
N ASP A 67 3.05 12.96 -0.61
CA ASP A 67 4.18 12.66 0.25
C ASP A 67 5.19 13.80 0.24
N VAL A 68 5.75 14.08 1.41
CA VAL A 68 6.57 15.26 1.66
C VAL A 68 7.83 14.93 2.45
N SER A 69 8.83 15.76 2.28
CA SER A 69 10.11 15.71 2.96
C SER A 69 10.69 17.12 3.10
N SER A 70 11.96 17.23 3.45
CA SER A 70 12.70 18.49 3.42
C SER A 70 12.73 19.17 2.03
N ARG A 71 12.47 18.42 0.95
CA ARG A 71 12.44 18.94 -0.43
C ARG A 71 11.35 19.98 -0.64
N GLN A 72 10.24 19.89 0.07
CA GLN A 72 9.12 20.82 -0.03
C GLN A 72 9.34 22.10 0.81
N GLY A 73 10.36 22.14 1.66
CA GLY A 73 10.61 23.29 2.55
C GLY A 73 9.51 23.49 3.60
N SER A 74 9.18 24.75 3.88
CA SER A 74 8.17 25.09 4.89
C SER A 74 6.75 25.03 4.32
N ILE A 75 5.91 24.16 4.87
CA ILE A 75 4.55 23.86 4.40
C ILE A 75 3.51 24.55 5.29
N ASN A 76 2.53 25.20 4.66
CA ASN A 76 1.34 25.71 5.36
C ASN A 76 0.26 24.63 5.43
N TRP A 77 0.24 23.87 6.52
CA TRP A 77 -0.62 22.72 6.71
C TRP A 77 -2.12 23.03 6.76
N THR A 78 -2.51 24.23 7.23
CA THR A 78 -3.90 24.67 7.18
C THR A 78 -4.40 24.79 5.74
N ARG A 79 -3.55 25.29 4.83
CA ARG A 79 -3.91 25.37 3.41
C ARG A 79 -3.87 23.98 2.73
N VAL A 80 -2.97 23.09 3.13
CA VAL A 80 -2.95 21.69 2.65
C VAL A 80 -4.26 20.98 3.02
N ALA A 81 -4.69 21.09 4.27
CA ALA A 81 -5.96 20.50 4.74
C ALA A 81 -7.20 20.97 3.94
N ASN A 82 -7.14 22.21 3.40
CA ASN A 82 -8.21 22.77 2.57
C ASN A 82 -8.05 22.50 1.06
N SER A 83 -7.13 21.60 0.68
CA SER A 83 -6.81 21.32 -0.73
C SER A 83 -7.26 19.91 -1.19
N ASN A 84 -8.31 19.35 -0.60
CA ASN A 84 -8.80 17.99 -0.87
C ASN A 84 -7.69 16.92 -0.69
N ILE A 85 -6.88 17.04 0.36
CA ILE A 85 -5.86 16.05 0.73
C ILE A 85 -6.39 15.22 1.89
N ASP A 86 -6.60 13.93 1.66
CA ASP A 86 -7.14 12.98 2.64
C ASP A 86 -6.04 12.39 3.54
N PHE A 87 -4.78 12.36 3.07
CA PHE A 87 -3.65 11.85 3.85
C PHE A 87 -2.31 12.42 3.38
N VAL A 88 -1.31 12.33 4.23
CA VAL A 88 0.08 12.63 3.88
C VAL A 88 1.02 11.53 4.36
N PHE A 89 2.03 11.20 3.55
CA PHE A 89 3.22 10.49 4.02
C PHE A 89 4.34 11.48 4.27
N VAL A 90 4.89 11.47 5.49
CA VAL A 90 5.99 12.36 5.91
C VAL A 90 7.27 11.53 6.01
N ARG A 91 8.35 11.98 5.35
CA ARG A 91 9.65 11.31 5.47
C ARG A 91 10.20 11.47 6.89
N VAL A 92 10.46 10.35 7.56
CA VAL A 92 11.15 10.34 8.86
C VAL A 92 12.63 10.60 8.67
N GLY A 93 13.22 9.96 7.66
CA GLY A 93 14.65 10.04 7.39
C GLY A 93 15.10 9.05 6.32
N TYR A 94 16.39 8.80 6.28
CA TYR A 94 17.03 7.92 5.30
C TYR A 94 18.33 7.32 5.87
N ASP A 95 18.77 6.20 5.30
CA ASP A 95 20.10 5.64 5.53
C ASP A 95 21.08 6.12 4.45
N THR A 96 22.32 6.41 4.83
CA THR A 96 23.39 6.98 3.96
C THR A 96 24.30 5.92 3.33
N ASN A 97 23.85 4.67 3.15
CA ASN A 97 24.61 3.52 2.63
C ASN A 97 25.62 2.85 3.61
N ALA A 98 25.85 3.44 4.75
CA ALA A 98 26.82 2.93 5.74
C ALA A 98 26.16 2.52 7.06
N GLY A 99 24.83 2.43 7.12
CA GLY A 99 24.10 2.21 8.35
C GLY A 99 24.01 3.47 9.23
N THR A 100 24.28 4.65 8.66
CA THR A 100 24.09 5.94 9.35
C THR A 100 22.69 6.45 9.07
N LEU A 101 21.85 6.42 10.11
CA LEU A 101 20.45 6.85 10.03
C LEU A 101 20.36 8.36 10.26
N VAL A 102 19.80 9.07 9.29
CA VAL A 102 19.65 10.52 9.30
C VAL A 102 18.19 10.91 9.32
N GLU A 103 17.81 11.75 10.29
CA GLU A 103 16.46 12.32 10.34
C GLU A 103 16.27 13.38 9.24
N ASP A 104 15.10 13.39 8.60
CA ASP A 104 14.73 14.45 7.66
C ASP A 104 14.59 15.78 8.39
N THR A 105 15.27 16.84 7.90
CA THR A 105 15.34 18.15 8.57
C THR A 105 13.98 18.84 8.73
N GLN A 106 12.96 18.43 7.97
CA GLN A 106 11.59 18.94 8.10
C GLN A 106 10.64 17.93 8.76
N PHE A 107 11.13 16.77 9.21
CA PHE A 107 10.26 15.72 9.78
C PHE A 107 9.37 16.25 10.89
N VAL A 108 9.96 16.86 11.95
CA VAL A 108 9.23 17.38 13.10
C VAL A 108 8.22 18.46 12.70
N ASN A 109 8.61 19.37 11.80
CA ASN A 109 7.73 20.43 11.31
C ASN A 109 6.55 19.86 10.52
N ASN A 110 6.82 18.90 9.65
CA ASN A 110 5.82 18.30 8.79
C ASN A 110 4.82 17.46 9.59
N ILE A 111 5.29 16.54 10.44
CA ILE A 111 4.38 15.67 11.20
C ILE A 111 3.55 16.47 12.22
N SER A 112 4.18 17.42 12.93
CA SER A 112 3.48 18.29 13.87
C SER A 112 2.46 19.20 13.18
N GLY A 113 2.84 19.75 12.02
CA GLY A 113 1.96 20.62 11.23
C GLY A 113 0.75 19.86 10.68
N ALA A 114 0.95 18.69 10.11
CA ALA A 114 -0.13 17.82 9.62
C ALA A 114 -1.07 17.39 10.76
N ASN A 115 -0.53 16.97 11.91
CA ASN A 115 -1.33 16.61 13.08
C ASN A 115 -2.17 17.78 13.60
N ARG A 116 -1.60 19.00 13.70
CA ARG A 116 -2.37 20.21 14.12
C ARG A 116 -3.47 20.56 13.13
N ALA A 117 -3.23 20.36 11.83
CA ALA A 117 -4.21 20.60 10.77
C ALA A 117 -5.20 19.43 10.60
N SER A 118 -5.11 18.39 11.44
CA SER A 118 -5.94 17.17 11.37
C SER A 118 -5.86 16.41 10.04
N VAL A 119 -4.76 16.56 9.29
CA VAL A 119 -4.49 15.75 8.12
C VAL A 119 -4.01 14.36 8.59
N PRO A 120 -4.64 13.27 8.17
CA PRO A 120 -4.18 11.91 8.48
C PRO A 120 -2.75 11.65 8.03
N VAL A 121 -1.91 11.12 8.93
CA VAL A 121 -0.46 10.98 8.70
C VAL A 121 -0.05 9.52 8.67
N GLY A 122 0.67 9.14 7.61
CA GLY A 122 1.61 8.03 7.57
C GLY A 122 3.04 8.56 7.49
N VAL A 123 4.01 7.68 7.64
CA VAL A 123 5.42 8.06 7.58
C VAL A 123 6.21 7.09 6.70
N TYR A 124 7.31 7.57 6.10
CA TYR A 124 8.18 6.70 5.33
C TYR A 124 9.67 6.93 5.64
N PHE A 125 10.45 5.87 5.46
CA PHE A 125 11.90 5.88 5.62
C PHE A 125 12.57 5.33 4.37
N GLN A 126 13.56 6.04 3.82
CA GLN A 126 14.34 5.60 2.67
C GLN A 126 15.42 4.63 3.12
N SER A 127 15.17 3.35 2.92
CA SER A 127 16.02 2.25 3.34
C SER A 127 17.01 1.85 2.25
N VAL A 128 18.27 1.67 2.64
CA VAL A 128 19.31 1.03 1.84
C VAL A 128 19.91 -0.17 2.59
N ALA A 129 19.20 -0.71 3.56
CA ALA A 129 19.62 -1.87 4.33
C ALA A 129 20.02 -3.05 3.43
N LYS A 130 21.16 -3.66 3.71
CA LYS A 130 21.68 -4.86 3.03
C LYS A 130 21.42 -6.14 3.84
N THR A 131 21.02 -6.00 5.09
CA THR A 131 20.73 -7.12 6.01
C THR A 131 19.42 -6.91 6.76
N THR A 132 18.84 -7.97 7.26
CA THR A 132 17.65 -7.92 8.14
C THR A 132 17.91 -7.13 9.42
N ALA A 133 19.11 -7.28 10.01
CA ALA A 133 19.49 -6.54 11.21
C ALA A 133 19.60 -5.03 10.98
N GLN A 134 20.05 -4.60 9.80
CA GLN A 134 20.02 -3.18 9.43
C GLN A 134 18.58 -2.68 9.30
N ALA A 135 17.70 -3.43 8.61
CA ALA A 135 16.29 -3.07 8.47
C ALA A 135 15.55 -2.99 9.82
N GLU A 136 15.89 -3.86 10.77
CA GLU A 136 15.35 -3.78 12.14
C GLU A 136 15.78 -2.49 12.84
N LYS A 137 17.06 -2.10 12.72
CA LYS A 137 17.55 -0.81 13.26
C LYS A 137 16.90 0.40 12.62
N GLU A 138 16.69 0.37 11.30
CA GLU A 138 15.93 1.42 10.59
C GLU A 138 14.50 1.52 11.12
N ALA A 139 13.82 0.39 11.35
CA ALA A 139 12.48 0.37 11.93
C ALA A 139 12.46 0.91 13.38
N GLU A 140 13.43 0.52 14.20
CA GLU A 140 13.59 1.03 15.58
C GLU A 140 13.80 2.55 15.58
N PHE A 141 14.64 3.06 14.68
CA PHE A 141 14.83 4.49 14.50
C PHE A 141 13.51 5.20 14.16
N VAL A 142 12.78 4.71 13.15
CA VAL A 142 11.47 5.27 12.75
C VAL A 142 10.50 5.25 13.92
N ILE A 143 10.36 4.13 14.62
CA ILE A 143 9.47 3.96 15.77
C ILE A 143 9.82 4.97 16.86
N SER A 144 11.10 5.18 17.16
CA SER A 144 11.54 6.15 18.16
C SER A 144 11.17 7.59 17.81
N LYS A 145 11.18 7.95 16.52
CA LYS A 145 10.89 9.30 16.04
C LYS A 145 9.39 9.62 15.99
N ILE A 146 8.55 8.63 15.78
CA ILE A 146 7.10 8.83 15.65
C ILE A 146 6.35 8.72 16.98
N GLN A 147 7.04 8.39 18.06
CA GLN A 147 6.46 8.38 19.40
C GLN A 147 5.92 9.78 19.76
N GLY A 148 4.70 9.83 20.29
CA GLY A 148 4.03 11.08 20.64
C GLY A 148 3.26 11.77 19.52
N TYR A 149 3.38 11.29 18.28
CA TYR A 149 2.59 11.80 17.15
C TYR A 149 1.41 10.88 16.83
N LYS A 150 0.34 11.47 16.28
CA LYS A 150 -0.80 10.72 15.78
C LYS A 150 -0.45 10.19 14.39
N VAL A 151 -0.22 8.87 14.29
CA VAL A 151 0.01 8.16 13.03
C VAL A 151 -1.21 7.28 12.75
N SER A 152 -1.99 7.64 11.72
CA SER A 152 -3.25 7.01 11.33
C SER A 152 -3.21 6.37 9.94
N TYR A 153 -2.07 6.47 9.27
CA TYR A 153 -1.71 5.80 8.03
C TYR A 153 -0.48 4.91 8.24
N PRO A 154 -0.10 4.07 7.27
CA PRO A 154 1.02 3.14 7.46
C PRO A 154 2.37 3.77 7.79
N VAL A 155 3.24 2.96 8.42
CA VAL A 155 4.68 3.20 8.58
C VAL A 155 5.39 2.41 7.48
N VAL A 156 6.10 3.12 6.60
CA VAL A 156 6.52 2.62 5.30
C VAL A 156 8.04 2.46 5.22
N ILE A 157 8.50 1.28 4.79
CA ILE A 157 9.85 1.11 4.25
C ILE A 157 9.84 1.45 2.76
N GLN A 158 10.67 2.40 2.32
CA GLN A 158 10.86 2.72 0.92
C GLN A 158 12.10 2.03 0.36
N ARG A 159 11.91 1.27 -0.74
CA ARG A 159 12.96 0.55 -1.47
C ARG A 159 12.85 0.87 -2.94
N ASN A 160 13.74 1.68 -3.48
CA ASN A 160 13.70 2.08 -4.89
C ASN A 160 15.05 1.94 -5.61
N ASP A 161 16.12 1.66 -4.87
CA ASP A 161 17.46 1.72 -5.43
C ASP A 161 17.95 0.35 -5.88
N SER A 162 18.01 0.16 -7.20
CA SER A 162 18.63 -1.01 -7.82
C SER A 162 20.16 -1.01 -7.73
N LYS A 163 20.81 0.15 -7.53
CA LYS A 163 22.28 0.25 -7.54
C LYS A 163 22.91 -0.28 -6.26
N THR A 164 22.31 0.01 -5.11
CA THR A 164 22.75 -0.55 -3.80
C THR A 164 22.32 -1.98 -3.59
N ASP A 165 21.30 -2.43 -4.31
CA ASP A 165 20.71 -3.75 -4.20
C ASP A 165 21.31 -4.80 -5.15
N ASN A 166 22.21 -4.43 -6.09
CA ASN A 166 22.72 -5.34 -7.13
C ASN A 166 23.41 -6.61 -6.60
N GLU A 167 23.87 -6.60 -5.34
CA GLU A 167 24.50 -7.75 -4.68
C GLU A 167 23.48 -8.64 -3.96
N LEU A 168 22.22 -8.21 -3.82
CA LEU A 168 21.19 -8.95 -3.10
C LEU A 168 20.33 -9.78 -4.02
N THR A 169 19.98 -10.98 -3.58
CA THR A 169 18.95 -11.79 -4.22
C THR A 169 17.55 -11.23 -3.93
N ASN A 170 16.56 -11.57 -4.76
CA ASN A 170 15.16 -11.20 -4.54
C ASN A 170 14.65 -11.67 -3.16
N LEU A 171 15.11 -12.82 -2.71
CA LEU A 171 14.79 -13.36 -1.40
C LEU A 171 15.38 -12.50 -0.25
N GLN A 172 16.63 -12.07 -0.39
CA GLN A 172 17.27 -11.21 0.62
C GLN A 172 16.55 -9.86 0.73
N ARG A 173 16.20 -9.24 -0.41
CA ARG A 173 15.41 -8.00 -0.42
C ARG A 173 14.05 -8.18 0.25
N ALA A 174 13.36 -9.28 -0.03
CA ALA A 174 12.10 -9.60 0.63
C ALA A 174 12.25 -9.78 2.15
N ASN A 175 13.31 -10.47 2.60
CA ASN A 175 13.57 -10.66 4.03
C ASN A 175 13.87 -9.33 4.74
N ILE A 176 14.59 -8.41 4.10
CA ILE A 176 14.84 -7.05 4.59
C ILE A 176 13.51 -6.31 4.81
N VAL A 177 12.64 -6.29 3.80
CA VAL A 177 11.31 -5.66 3.90
C VAL A 177 10.50 -6.29 5.03
N VAL A 178 10.50 -7.61 5.11
CA VAL A 178 9.76 -8.36 6.14
C VAL A 178 10.27 -8.02 7.54
N SER A 179 11.59 -7.93 7.74
CA SER A 179 12.17 -7.61 9.07
C SER A 179 11.78 -6.21 9.53
N PHE A 180 11.87 -5.20 8.66
CA PHE A 180 11.37 -3.86 8.96
C PHE A 180 9.87 -3.88 9.33
N CYS A 181 9.05 -4.50 8.48
CA CYS A 181 7.61 -4.54 8.67
C CYS A 181 7.19 -5.28 9.95
N ASN A 182 7.90 -6.35 10.31
CA ASN A 182 7.64 -7.05 11.57
C ASN A 182 7.92 -6.17 12.79
N LYS A 183 9.04 -5.41 12.80
CA LYS A 183 9.34 -4.47 13.87
C LYS A 183 8.29 -3.38 14.01
N VAL A 184 7.83 -2.83 12.88
CA VAL A 184 6.75 -1.84 12.84
C VAL A 184 5.45 -2.44 13.39
N GLU A 185 5.10 -3.66 13.00
CA GLU A 185 3.91 -4.37 13.49
C GLU A 185 4.02 -4.71 14.98
N GLU A 186 5.20 -5.11 15.46
CA GLU A 186 5.49 -5.35 16.88
C GLU A 186 5.28 -4.10 17.74
N ALA A 187 5.71 -2.94 17.23
CA ALA A 187 5.47 -1.65 17.88
C ALA A 187 4.00 -1.19 17.77
N GLY A 188 3.18 -1.94 17.03
CA GLY A 188 1.73 -1.76 16.86
C GLY A 188 1.33 -0.75 15.83
N TYR A 189 2.20 -0.39 14.95
CA TYR A 189 1.88 0.37 13.75
C TYR A 189 1.53 -0.56 12.59
N HIS A 190 0.91 -0.02 11.54
CA HIS A 190 0.59 -0.76 10.33
C HIS A 190 1.75 -0.65 9.33
N PRO A 191 2.43 -1.75 8.97
CA PRO A 191 3.56 -1.70 8.06
C PRO A 191 3.13 -1.65 6.59
N MET A 192 3.95 -1.01 5.74
CA MET A 192 3.77 -0.97 4.29
C MET A 192 5.11 -0.92 3.57
N LEU A 193 5.17 -1.45 2.35
CA LEU A 193 6.29 -1.29 1.42
C LEU A 193 5.97 -0.20 0.40
N HIS A 194 6.89 0.75 0.18
CA HIS A 194 6.89 1.61 -0.99
C HIS A 194 8.04 1.25 -1.94
N CYS A 195 7.72 1.09 -3.22
CA CYS A 195 8.70 0.90 -4.29
C CYS A 195 8.10 1.29 -5.65
N ASN A 196 8.93 1.40 -6.69
CA ASN A 196 8.41 1.51 -8.04
C ASN A 196 7.97 0.15 -8.61
N ALA A 197 7.10 0.17 -9.62
CA ALA A 197 6.54 -1.03 -10.23
C ALA A 197 7.62 -1.96 -10.80
N GLY A 198 8.69 -1.41 -11.40
CA GLY A 198 9.81 -2.19 -11.94
C GLY A 198 10.56 -2.96 -10.84
N TRP A 199 10.81 -2.32 -9.70
CA TRP A 199 11.43 -2.97 -8.54
C TRP A 199 10.54 -4.09 -7.99
N TYR A 200 9.24 -3.83 -7.83
CA TYR A 200 8.28 -4.82 -7.36
C TYR A 200 8.22 -6.06 -8.26
N LEU A 201 8.20 -5.86 -9.58
CA LEU A 201 8.06 -6.96 -10.53
C LEU A 201 9.34 -7.78 -10.71
N ASN A 202 10.53 -7.16 -10.60
CA ASN A 202 11.78 -7.80 -11.01
C ASN A 202 12.77 -8.07 -9.86
N TYR A 203 12.69 -7.32 -8.75
CA TYR A 203 13.75 -7.31 -7.75
C TYR A 203 13.33 -7.78 -6.35
N VAL A 204 12.11 -8.29 -6.17
CA VAL A 204 11.66 -8.84 -4.89
C VAL A 204 10.92 -10.16 -5.05
N GLU A 205 11.09 -11.04 -4.08
CA GLU A 205 10.33 -12.29 -3.99
C GLU A 205 8.90 -11.98 -3.53
N GLN A 206 7.97 -11.72 -4.47
CA GLN A 206 6.63 -11.19 -4.21
C GLN A 206 5.81 -12.04 -3.23
N HIS A 207 5.89 -13.37 -3.32
CA HIS A 207 5.14 -14.24 -2.42
C HIS A 207 5.57 -14.12 -0.96
N LYS A 208 6.79 -13.63 -0.71
CA LYS A 208 7.32 -13.39 0.64
C LYS A 208 6.69 -12.17 1.31
N ILE A 209 6.33 -11.19 0.51
CA ILE A 209 5.75 -9.92 0.95
C ILE A 209 4.25 -9.82 0.67
N SER A 210 3.58 -10.91 0.27
CA SER A 210 2.14 -10.90 -0.11
C SER A 210 1.18 -10.44 0.97
N GLY A 211 1.58 -10.49 2.24
CA GLY A 211 0.75 -10.02 3.36
C GLY A 211 1.08 -8.59 3.84
N ILE A 212 1.99 -7.91 3.16
CA ILE A 212 2.35 -6.52 3.44
C ILE A 212 1.59 -5.64 2.46
N ASP A 213 0.94 -4.57 2.92
CA ASP A 213 0.32 -3.57 2.05
C ASP A 213 1.40 -2.84 1.22
N LYS A 214 1.07 -2.42 0.01
CA LYS A 214 2.02 -1.82 -0.93
C LYS A 214 1.55 -0.45 -1.41
N TRP A 215 2.49 0.47 -1.43
CA TRP A 215 2.41 1.77 -2.08
C TRP A 215 3.35 1.72 -3.29
N ILE A 216 2.80 1.62 -4.49
CA ILE A 216 3.55 1.42 -5.73
C ILE A 216 3.60 2.69 -6.56
N ALA A 217 4.81 3.07 -6.98
CA ALA A 217 5.03 4.17 -7.91
C ALA A 217 5.01 3.67 -9.36
N ALA A 218 4.15 4.28 -10.17
CA ALA A 218 4.11 4.09 -11.62
C ALA A 218 3.56 5.36 -12.27
N TYR A 219 4.46 6.23 -12.68
CA TYR A 219 4.14 7.58 -13.10
C TYR A 219 3.51 7.65 -14.50
N GLY A 220 2.62 8.62 -14.70
CA GLY A 220 1.98 8.95 -15.95
C GLY A 220 0.76 9.83 -15.72
N TYR A 221 0.78 11.06 -16.23
CA TYR A 221 -0.34 12.00 -16.07
C TYR A 221 -1.62 11.52 -16.77
N GLU A 222 -1.48 10.70 -17.82
CA GLU A 222 -2.55 10.07 -18.60
C GLU A 222 -3.11 8.80 -17.93
N LYS A 223 -2.39 8.22 -17.00
CA LYS A 223 -2.79 6.96 -16.36
C LYS A 223 -4.00 7.13 -15.46
N THR A 224 -4.89 6.16 -15.50
CA THR A 224 -6.06 6.04 -14.62
C THR A 224 -5.91 4.89 -13.61
N SER A 225 -4.82 4.12 -13.69
CA SER A 225 -4.49 3.02 -12.80
C SER A 225 -2.98 2.78 -12.79
N LEU A 226 -2.52 1.85 -11.95
CA LEU A 226 -1.12 1.43 -11.87
C LEU A 226 -0.56 0.95 -13.22
N GLY A 227 -1.40 0.39 -14.10
CA GLY A 227 -1.01 -0.08 -15.43
C GLY A 227 -0.20 -1.38 -15.46
N VAL A 228 0.04 -2.01 -14.30
CA VAL A 228 0.70 -3.31 -14.15
C VAL A 228 -0.06 -4.16 -13.14
N ASN A 229 0.05 -5.48 -13.29
CA ASN A 229 -0.58 -6.42 -12.36
C ASN A 229 0.27 -6.56 -11.09
N ALA A 230 0.19 -5.55 -10.22
CA ALA A 230 0.80 -5.54 -8.90
C ALA A 230 -0.26 -5.29 -7.83
N GLU A 231 -0.30 -6.17 -6.83
CA GLU A 231 -1.17 -5.96 -5.67
C GLU A 231 -0.73 -4.68 -4.94
N HIS A 232 -1.62 -3.71 -4.81
CA HIS A 232 -1.34 -2.44 -4.14
C HIS A 232 -2.58 -1.90 -3.44
N THR A 233 -2.36 -1.05 -2.46
CA THR A 233 -3.41 -0.32 -1.73
C THR A 233 -3.29 1.19 -1.90
N ILE A 234 -2.10 1.65 -2.33
CA ILE A 234 -1.83 3.04 -2.71
C ILE A 234 -1.02 3.05 -4.01
N TRP A 235 -1.40 3.92 -4.93
CA TRP A 235 -0.69 4.20 -6.16
C TRP A 235 -0.09 5.62 -6.12
N GLN A 236 1.24 5.75 -6.29
CA GLN A 236 1.90 7.03 -6.53
C GLN A 236 1.88 7.31 -8.03
N ALA A 237 1.03 8.25 -8.44
CA ALA A 237 0.70 8.49 -9.84
C ALA A 237 1.66 9.46 -10.55
N THR A 238 2.37 10.32 -9.81
CA THR A 238 3.35 11.26 -10.34
C THR A 238 4.46 11.53 -9.32
N ASP A 239 5.65 11.84 -9.81
CA ASP A 239 6.78 12.37 -9.02
C ASP A 239 6.72 13.91 -8.86
N GLY A 240 5.67 14.52 -9.40
CA GLY A 240 5.46 15.97 -9.33
C GLY A 240 6.26 16.78 -10.35
N SER A 241 7.24 16.19 -11.04
CA SER A 241 8.09 16.90 -12.01
C SER A 241 7.45 17.00 -13.40
N ALA A 242 7.92 17.95 -14.20
CA ALA A 242 7.57 18.06 -15.61
C ALA A 242 8.59 17.36 -16.53
N GLU A 243 9.72 16.88 -15.99
CA GLU A 243 10.87 16.38 -16.78
C GLU A 243 10.57 15.07 -17.50
N SER A 244 9.66 14.25 -16.97
CA SER A 244 9.26 12.96 -17.55
C SER A 244 8.09 13.06 -18.52
N GLY A 245 7.79 14.23 -19.08
CA GLY A 245 6.58 14.47 -19.88
C GLY A 245 5.31 14.57 -19.02
N LEU A 246 5.46 14.57 -17.69
CA LEU A 246 4.38 14.71 -16.73
C LEU A 246 4.04 16.19 -16.52
N ARG A 247 2.77 16.47 -16.19
CA ARG A 247 2.39 17.83 -15.80
C ARG A 247 2.91 18.10 -14.39
N SER A 248 3.65 19.22 -14.23
CA SER A 248 4.13 19.64 -12.92
C SER A 248 2.98 19.83 -11.92
N THR A 249 3.23 19.41 -10.69
CA THR A 249 2.30 19.63 -9.57
C THR A 249 2.62 20.93 -8.81
N ALA A 250 3.58 21.74 -9.27
CA ALA A 250 3.92 23.03 -8.65
C ALA A 250 2.69 23.95 -8.62
N GLY A 251 2.36 24.45 -7.42
CA GLY A 251 1.20 25.32 -7.20
C GLY A 251 -0.16 24.60 -7.20
N LEU A 252 -0.21 23.28 -7.42
CA LEU A 252 -1.45 22.50 -7.43
C LEU A 252 -2.05 22.37 -6.03
N ILE A 253 -1.23 22.13 -5.03
CA ILE A 253 -1.67 21.93 -3.65
C ILE A 253 -1.45 23.23 -2.85
N GLY A 254 -2.52 23.79 -2.35
CA GLY A 254 -2.46 24.95 -1.48
C GLY A 254 -1.61 24.69 -0.23
N GLY A 255 -0.69 25.60 0.08
CA GLY A 255 0.20 25.46 1.25
C GLY A 255 1.56 24.85 0.97
N ILE A 256 1.74 24.15 -0.15
CA ILE A 256 3.06 23.81 -0.67
C ILE A 256 3.69 25.08 -1.28
N PRO A 257 4.97 25.42 -1.02
CA PRO A 257 5.64 26.56 -1.63
C PRO A 257 5.53 26.55 -3.16
N SER A 258 5.31 27.70 -3.78
CA SER A 258 4.94 27.85 -5.19
C SER A 258 5.94 27.28 -6.20
N GLY A 259 7.20 27.16 -5.82
CA GLY A 259 8.26 26.54 -6.66
C GLY A 259 8.49 25.07 -6.38
N SER A 260 7.81 24.50 -5.39
CA SER A 260 7.98 23.09 -5.00
C SER A 260 6.90 22.21 -5.60
N THR A 261 7.28 21.00 -5.99
CA THR A 261 6.39 19.95 -6.46
C THR A 261 6.11 18.93 -5.35
N VAL A 262 5.03 18.21 -5.47
CA VAL A 262 4.71 17.07 -4.61
C VAL A 262 4.25 15.89 -5.46
N ASN A 263 4.47 14.71 -4.97
CA ASN A 263 3.91 13.50 -5.55
C ASN A 263 2.42 13.42 -5.21
N ILE A 264 1.60 12.94 -6.15
CA ILE A 264 0.18 12.68 -5.94
C ILE A 264 -0.02 11.18 -5.80
N ASN A 265 -0.75 10.81 -4.76
CA ASN A 265 -1.04 9.43 -4.39
C ASN A 265 -2.55 9.20 -4.38
N PHE A 266 -2.99 8.05 -4.90
CA PHE A 266 -4.38 7.60 -4.81
C PHE A 266 -4.46 6.35 -3.94
N GLY A 267 -5.38 6.36 -2.97
CA GLY A 267 -5.60 5.24 -2.06
C GLY A 267 -6.89 4.50 -2.36
N TYR A 268 -6.82 3.16 -2.29
CA TYR A 268 -7.90 2.21 -2.52
C TYR A 268 -8.35 1.52 -1.22
N VAL A 269 -7.77 1.92 -0.10
CA VAL A 269 -8.10 1.46 1.25
C VAL A 269 -8.25 2.65 2.19
N ASP A 270 -9.34 2.70 2.93
CA ASP A 270 -9.54 3.71 3.99
C ASP A 270 -8.74 3.32 5.24
N TYR A 271 -7.51 3.83 5.31
CA TYR A 271 -6.62 3.53 6.42
C TYR A 271 -7.07 4.19 7.72
N VAL A 272 -7.78 5.32 7.68
CA VAL A 272 -8.30 5.95 8.90
C VAL A 272 -9.30 5.03 9.60
N LYS A 273 -10.11 4.29 8.84
CA LYS A 273 -11.00 3.26 9.39
C LYS A 273 -10.28 1.95 9.74
N LYS A 274 -9.24 1.58 8.98
CA LYS A 274 -8.48 0.34 9.16
C LYS A 274 -7.52 0.40 10.34
N ILE A 275 -6.92 1.58 10.60
CA ILE A 275 -5.91 1.80 11.64
C ILE A 275 -6.53 2.65 12.75
N ALA A 276 -6.79 2.05 13.91
CA ALA A 276 -7.16 2.83 15.09
C ALA A 276 -6.03 3.80 15.43
N PRO A 277 -6.29 5.12 15.53
CA PRO A 277 -5.25 6.09 15.82
C PRO A 277 -4.63 5.79 17.18
N ARG A 278 -3.30 5.63 17.21
CA ARG A 278 -2.56 5.55 18.47
C ARG A 278 -2.22 6.95 18.92
N THR A 279 -2.75 7.33 20.08
CA THR A 279 -2.17 8.38 20.92
C THR A 279 -1.26 7.70 21.93
N TYR A 280 0.03 7.95 21.85
CA TYR A 280 0.93 7.52 22.90
C TYR A 280 0.66 8.39 24.16
N ARG A 281 0.29 7.75 25.26
CA ARG A 281 0.38 8.38 26.59
C ARG A 281 1.85 8.60 26.87
N THR A 282 2.22 9.82 27.21
CA THR A 282 3.47 10.14 27.90
C THR A 282 3.42 9.49 29.28
N GLU A 283 3.89 8.27 29.39
CA GLU A 283 4.36 7.74 30.67
C GLU A 283 5.89 7.82 30.68
N GLU A 284 6.40 8.22 31.82
CA GLU A 284 7.82 8.51 32.11
C GLU A 284 8.76 7.50 31.49
N SER A 285 9.90 8.00 31.03
CA SER A 285 10.99 7.25 30.46
C SER A 285 11.41 6.06 31.34
N VAL A 286 10.89 4.88 31.03
CA VAL A 286 11.49 3.63 31.51
C VAL A 286 12.71 3.36 30.63
N PRO A 287 13.91 3.13 31.19
CA PRO A 287 15.07 2.77 30.39
C PRO A 287 14.75 1.52 29.57
N ILE A 288 14.92 1.58 28.25
CA ILE A 288 14.74 0.43 27.37
C ILE A 288 15.84 -0.57 27.71
N SER A 289 15.51 -1.57 28.54
CA SER A 289 16.30 -2.79 28.58
C SER A 289 16.14 -3.45 27.21
N LEU A 290 17.26 -3.79 26.57
CA LEU A 290 17.27 -4.57 25.33
C LEU A 290 16.33 -5.76 25.52
N PRO A 291 15.35 -5.98 24.60
CA PRO A 291 14.37 -7.04 24.78
C PRO A 291 15.10 -8.38 24.87
N GLU A 292 14.77 -9.15 25.90
CA GLU A 292 15.17 -10.54 26.02
C GLU A 292 14.88 -11.25 24.68
N LYS A 293 15.83 -12.02 24.14
CA LYS A 293 15.67 -12.70 22.86
C LYS A 293 14.38 -13.50 22.88
N LYS A 294 13.40 -13.13 22.04
CA LYS A 294 12.11 -13.81 21.99
C LYS A 294 12.29 -15.31 21.79
N GLN A 295 11.56 -16.10 22.55
CA GLN A 295 11.52 -17.56 22.47
C GLN A 295 10.08 -18.06 22.46
N GLY A 296 9.77 -19.06 21.62
CA GLY A 296 8.47 -19.70 21.61
C GLY A 296 7.41 -18.95 20.83
N TRP A 297 6.14 -19.19 21.19
CA TRP A 297 4.98 -18.64 20.52
C TRP A 297 4.75 -17.18 20.84
N TYR A 298 4.50 -16.38 19.81
CA TYR A 298 4.12 -14.98 19.93
C TYR A 298 2.93 -14.68 19.00
N THR A 299 1.90 -14.05 19.53
CA THR A 299 0.73 -13.62 18.73
C THR A 299 0.58 -12.10 18.84
N THR A 300 0.59 -11.42 17.71
CA THR A 300 0.37 -9.97 17.66
C THR A 300 -1.07 -9.64 18.04
N LYS A 301 -1.33 -8.40 18.37
CA LYS A 301 -2.70 -7.89 18.61
C LYS A 301 -3.63 -8.01 17.39
N TYR A 302 -3.07 -8.16 16.19
CA TYR A 302 -3.81 -8.38 14.94
C TYR A 302 -4.09 -9.87 14.67
N GLY A 303 -3.70 -10.77 15.61
CA GLY A 303 -3.96 -12.21 15.52
C GLY A 303 -2.95 -12.99 14.68
N ASN A 304 -1.89 -12.33 14.16
CA ASN A 304 -0.77 -13.02 13.51
C ASN A 304 0.06 -13.77 14.56
N THR A 305 0.35 -15.04 14.30
CA THR A 305 1.10 -15.89 15.23
C THR A 305 2.44 -16.27 14.63
N TYR A 306 3.50 -16.17 15.41
CA TYR A 306 4.89 -16.47 15.08
C TYR A 306 5.44 -17.48 16.08
N TYR A 307 6.55 -18.13 15.74
CA TYR A 307 7.33 -18.94 16.66
C TYR A 307 8.78 -18.52 16.57
N TYR A 308 9.37 -18.16 17.71
CA TYR A 308 10.74 -17.66 17.80
C TYR A 308 11.68 -18.71 18.37
N VAL A 309 12.89 -18.79 17.79
CA VAL A 309 14.01 -19.56 18.30
C VAL A 309 15.23 -18.66 18.29
N ASN A 310 15.85 -18.46 19.44
CA ASN A 310 17.02 -17.59 19.63
C ASN A 310 16.81 -16.13 19.16
N GLY A 311 15.59 -15.64 19.28
CA GLY A 311 15.23 -14.28 18.86
C GLY A 311 14.81 -14.14 17.40
N GLU A 312 14.93 -15.19 16.60
CA GLU A 312 14.53 -15.19 15.19
C GLU A 312 13.20 -15.95 14.98
N PHE A 313 12.29 -15.43 14.18
CA PHE A 313 11.09 -16.16 13.83
C PHE A 313 11.41 -17.29 12.84
N VAL A 314 10.75 -18.43 13.04
CA VAL A 314 10.90 -19.57 12.12
C VAL A 314 10.06 -19.39 10.85
N THR A 315 10.54 -19.96 9.75
CA THR A 315 9.85 -20.01 8.46
C THR A 315 9.73 -21.44 7.95
N GLY A 316 8.83 -21.67 7.00
CA GLY A 316 8.63 -22.97 6.38
C GLY A 316 8.04 -24.00 7.35
N TRP A 317 8.36 -25.26 7.11
CA TRP A 317 7.89 -26.37 7.94
C TRP A 317 8.63 -26.45 9.27
N ARG A 318 7.86 -26.55 10.38
CA ARG A 318 8.40 -26.77 11.74
C ARG A 318 7.58 -27.79 12.50
N THR A 319 8.26 -28.62 13.28
CA THR A 319 7.61 -29.48 14.27
C THR A 319 7.82 -28.88 15.64
N ILE A 320 6.74 -28.54 16.33
CA ILE A 320 6.74 -27.91 17.64
C ILE A 320 5.84 -28.71 18.54
N SER A 321 6.37 -29.21 19.66
CA SER A 321 5.64 -30.07 20.61
C SER A 321 4.90 -31.24 19.93
N GLY A 322 5.58 -31.93 19.00
CA GLY A 322 5.05 -33.09 18.26
C GLY A 322 3.98 -32.78 17.22
N LYS A 323 3.63 -31.53 17.01
CA LYS A 323 2.70 -31.09 15.94
C LYS A 323 3.45 -30.36 14.85
N ARG A 324 3.03 -30.55 13.58
CA ARG A 324 3.65 -29.94 12.42
C ARG A 324 2.92 -28.65 12.04
N TYR A 325 3.66 -27.58 11.83
CA TYR A 325 3.17 -26.28 11.44
C TYR A 325 3.86 -25.82 10.15
N TYR A 326 3.27 -24.85 9.49
CA TYR A 326 3.92 -24.14 8.40
C TYR A 326 3.87 -22.65 8.64
N PHE A 327 5.00 -22.00 8.51
CA PHE A 327 5.13 -20.56 8.64
C PHE A 327 5.42 -19.97 7.26
N SER A 328 4.78 -18.85 6.94
CA SER A 328 5.14 -18.11 5.75
C SER A 328 6.60 -17.67 5.85
N SER A 329 7.09 -17.10 4.81
CA SER A 329 8.43 -16.50 4.80
C SER A 329 8.54 -15.25 5.66
N ALA A 330 7.41 -14.59 5.92
CA ALA A 330 7.29 -13.53 6.91
C ALA A 330 7.10 -14.07 8.34
N GLY A 331 7.42 -15.36 8.59
CA GLY A 331 7.27 -15.99 9.90
C GLY A 331 5.84 -16.21 10.37
N ARG A 332 4.81 -15.84 9.61
CA ARG A 332 3.40 -15.96 10.06
C ARG A 332 2.94 -17.41 10.00
N MET A 333 2.44 -17.94 11.11
CA MET A 333 1.82 -19.26 11.16
C MET A 333 0.64 -19.35 10.21
N GLN A 334 0.63 -20.37 9.35
CA GLN A 334 -0.44 -20.58 8.39
C GLN A 334 -1.62 -21.33 9.02
N ILE A 335 -2.84 -20.93 8.61
CA ILE A 335 -4.11 -21.59 9.01
C ILE A 335 -4.98 -21.84 7.77
N GLY A 336 -5.94 -22.75 7.88
CA GLY A 336 -6.84 -23.11 6.79
C GLY A 336 -6.16 -23.94 5.69
N LYS A 337 -6.79 -24.00 4.50
CA LYS A 337 -6.27 -24.71 3.34
C LYS A 337 -5.14 -23.92 2.67
N LYS A 338 -3.98 -24.54 2.47
CA LYS A 338 -2.80 -23.92 1.84
C LYS A 338 -2.20 -24.83 0.80
N LYS A 339 -1.77 -24.25 -0.33
CA LYS A 339 -0.92 -24.94 -1.32
C LYS A 339 0.52 -24.68 -0.97
N ILE A 340 1.30 -25.74 -0.78
CA ILE A 340 2.73 -25.68 -0.48
C ILE A 340 3.44 -26.60 -1.46
N GLY A 341 4.24 -26.00 -2.35
CA GLY A 341 4.72 -26.69 -3.53
C GLY A 341 3.56 -27.20 -4.38
N SER A 342 3.61 -28.48 -4.79
CA SER A 342 2.55 -29.11 -5.59
C SER A 342 1.38 -29.67 -4.78
N PHE A 343 1.41 -29.60 -3.46
CA PHE A 343 0.45 -30.29 -2.59
C PHE A 343 -0.39 -29.31 -1.78
N TYR A 344 -1.60 -29.73 -1.42
CA TYR A 344 -2.50 -29.02 -0.53
C TYR A 344 -2.47 -29.62 0.86
N TYR A 345 -2.53 -28.75 1.88
CA TYR A 345 -2.57 -29.08 3.30
C TYR A 345 -3.68 -28.29 3.97
N TYR A 346 -4.06 -28.71 5.17
CA TYR A 346 -4.96 -27.94 6.02
C TYR A 346 -4.34 -27.76 7.40
N PHE A 347 -4.36 -26.53 7.88
CA PHE A 347 -3.90 -26.16 9.20
C PHE A 347 -5.08 -25.71 10.04
N SER A 348 -5.20 -26.22 11.26
CA SER A 348 -6.36 -25.95 12.11
C SER A 348 -6.57 -24.44 12.32
N GLN A 349 -7.76 -23.95 12.03
CA GLN A 349 -8.08 -22.51 12.17
C GLN A 349 -8.35 -22.11 13.62
N LYS A 350 -8.69 -23.06 14.47
CA LYS A 350 -8.96 -22.87 15.89
C LYS A 350 -8.38 -24.04 16.69
N LYS A 351 -8.20 -23.85 17.98
CA LYS A 351 -7.85 -24.97 18.89
C LYS A 351 -9.00 -25.96 18.95
N THR A 352 -8.69 -27.23 18.80
CA THR A 352 -9.61 -28.38 18.99
C THR A 352 -9.04 -29.32 20.06
N SER A 353 -9.76 -30.39 20.42
CA SER A 353 -9.25 -31.45 21.30
C SER A 353 -8.00 -32.16 20.72
N ILE A 354 -7.89 -32.23 19.40
CA ILE A 354 -6.81 -32.99 18.70
C ILE A 354 -5.71 -32.08 18.19
N TYR A 355 -6.08 -30.88 17.70
CA TYR A 355 -5.16 -29.96 17.03
C TYR A 355 -5.14 -28.59 17.69
N PRO A 356 -3.98 -28.09 18.13
CA PRO A 356 -3.78 -26.66 18.39
C PRO A 356 -4.07 -25.84 17.13
N LYS A 357 -4.42 -24.55 17.30
CA LYS A 357 -4.54 -23.61 16.16
C LYS A 357 -3.23 -23.63 15.35
N GLY A 358 -3.31 -23.70 14.04
CA GLY A 358 -2.18 -23.74 13.12
C GLY A 358 -1.54 -25.13 12.94
N ALA A 359 -1.91 -26.13 13.71
CA ALA A 359 -1.35 -27.47 13.53
C ALA A 359 -1.88 -28.13 12.25
N MET A 360 -0.99 -28.82 11.52
CA MET A 360 -1.33 -29.56 10.31
C MET A 360 -2.29 -30.70 10.64
N VAL A 361 -3.42 -30.72 9.93
CA VAL A 361 -4.45 -31.77 10.07
C VAL A 361 -4.04 -33.01 9.28
N LYS A 362 -4.31 -34.18 9.86
CA LYS A 362 -4.14 -35.49 9.24
C LYS A 362 -5.43 -36.28 9.38
N GLY A 363 -5.66 -37.25 8.48
CA GLY A 363 -6.86 -38.06 8.46
C GLY A 363 -8.09 -37.33 7.95
N TRP A 364 -9.27 -37.75 8.41
CA TRP A 364 -10.55 -37.17 8.01
C TRP A 364 -10.76 -35.77 8.60
N TYR A 365 -11.22 -34.88 7.75
CA TYR A 365 -11.63 -33.51 8.15
C TYR A 365 -12.99 -33.17 7.55
N ARG A 366 -13.90 -32.65 8.36
CA ARG A 366 -15.25 -32.21 7.95
C ARG A 366 -15.38 -30.70 8.18
N THR A 367 -15.83 -30.00 7.15
CA THR A 367 -16.16 -28.58 7.27
C THR A 367 -17.52 -28.37 7.95
N THR A 368 -17.78 -27.14 8.38
CA THR A 368 -19.09 -26.72 8.89
C THR A 368 -20.20 -26.85 7.84
N SER A 369 -19.87 -26.73 6.55
CA SER A 369 -20.77 -26.96 5.42
C SER A 369 -20.98 -28.44 5.07
N GLY A 370 -20.41 -29.36 5.85
CA GLY A 370 -20.57 -30.78 5.68
C GLY A 370 -19.64 -31.50 4.74
N ASN A 371 -18.80 -30.74 3.96
CA ASN A 371 -17.82 -31.34 3.05
C ASN A 371 -16.76 -32.14 3.82
N ARG A 372 -16.45 -33.33 3.29
CA ARG A 372 -15.45 -34.24 3.87
C ARG A 372 -14.18 -34.19 3.00
N TYR A 373 -13.02 -34.13 3.67
CA TYR A 373 -11.68 -34.19 3.08
C TYR A 373 -10.86 -35.24 3.79
N TYR A 374 -9.86 -35.78 3.10
CA TYR A 374 -8.89 -36.67 3.70
C TYR A 374 -7.47 -36.16 3.50
N PHE A 375 -6.74 -36.12 4.59
CA PHE A 375 -5.31 -35.74 4.60
C PHE A 375 -4.48 -36.96 5.01
N ASN A 376 -3.51 -37.31 4.18
CA ASN A 376 -2.69 -38.49 4.38
C ASN A 376 -2.10 -38.54 5.81
N GLN A 377 -2.19 -39.69 6.47
CA GLN A 377 -1.80 -39.86 7.88
C GLN A 377 -0.31 -39.63 8.10
N GLN A 378 0.55 -39.93 7.11
CA GLN A 378 1.99 -39.77 7.25
C GLN A 378 2.44 -38.33 6.97
N ASN A 379 2.04 -37.77 5.85
CA ASN A 379 2.59 -36.50 5.34
C ASN A 379 1.62 -35.31 5.32
N GLY A 380 0.33 -35.52 5.62
CA GLY A 380 -0.70 -34.48 5.67
C GLY A 380 -1.16 -33.95 4.31
N ARG A 381 -0.77 -34.56 3.19
CA ARG A 381 -1.20 -34.12 1.84
C ARG A 381 -2.67 -34.43 1.63
N MET A 382 -3.40 -33.48 1.06
CA MET A 382 -4.81 -33.62 0.75
C MET A 382 -5.02 -34.58 -0.40
N ALA A 383 -5.90 -35.58 -0.21
CA ALA A 383 -6.38 -36.45 -1.28
C ALA A 383 -7.20 -35.64 -2.27
N ARG A 384 -6.85 -35.70 -3.57
CA ARG A 384 -7.58 -34.99 -4.64
C ARG A 384 -7.38 -35.70 -5.98
N SER A 385 -8.40 -35.61 -6.86
CA SER A 385 -8.39 -36.27 -8.18
C SER A 385 -7.91 -37.72 -8.10
N THR A 386 -8.37 -38.46 -7.07
CA THR A 386 -7.91 -39.82 -6.81
C THR A 386 -9.00 -40.65 -6.17
N THR A 387 -8.84 -41.96 -6.31
CA THR A 387 -9.60 -42.95 -5.55
C THR A 387 -8.61 -43.70 -4.66
N MET A 388 -8.94 -43.90 -3.38
CA MET A 388 -8.08 -44.60 -2.44
C MET A 388 -8.91 -45.45 -1.47
N ILE A 389 -8.28 -46.50 -0.96
CA ILE A 389 -8.84 -47.33 0.10
C ILE A 389 -8.38 -46.77 1.44
N ILE A 390 -9.30 -46.45 2.31
CA ILE A 390 -9.08 -45.95 3.67
C ILE A 390 -9.88 -46.83 4.61
N ASP A 391 -9.22 -47.46 5.58
CA ASP A 391 -9.83 -48.39 6.54
C ASP A 391 -10.73 -49.45 5.86
N GLY A 392 -10.23 -50.03 4.76
CA GLY A 392 -10.89 -51.10 4.00
C GLY A 392 -12.04 -50.64 3.07
N LYS A 393 -12.38 -49.34 3.06
CA LYS A 393 -13.43 -48.78 2.21
C LYS A 393 -12.86 -47.88 1.13
N GLN A 394 -13.44 -47.94 -0.08
CA GLN A 394 -13.04 -47.14 -1.21
C GLN A 394 -13.69 -45.76 -1.18
N TYR A 395 -12.89 -44.71 -1.36
CA TYR A 395 -13.34 -43.32 -1.39
C TYR A 395 -12.77 -42.60 -2.64
N LYS A 396 -13.64 -41.83 -3.30
CA LYS A 396 -13.29 -40.98 -4.46
C LYS A 396 -13.25 -39.55 -4.06
N PHE A 397 -12.20 -38.82 -4.50
CA PHE A 397 -11.99 -37.40 -4.19
C PHE A 397 -11.98 -36.55 -5.48
N SER A 398 -12.72 -35.45 -5.45
CA SER A 398 -12.76 -34.48 -6.55
C SER A 398 -11.42 -33.77 -6.75
N SER A 399 -11.31 -32.96 -7.81
CA SER A 399 -10.16 -32.08 -8.05
C SER A 399 -9.96 -31.05 -6.93
N ASN A 400 -11.00 -30.67 -6.20
CA ASN A 400 -10.95 -29.78 -5.05
C ASN A 400 -10.73 -30.52 -3.72
N GLY A 401 -10.60 -31.84 -3.76
CA GLY A 401 -10.34 -32.70 -2.61
C GLY A 401 -11.60 -33.08 -1.80
N VAL A 402 -12.80 -32.74 -2.24
CA VAL A 402 -14.05 -33.15 -1.56
C VAL A 402 -14.27 -34.64 -1.80
N CYS A 403 -14.54 -35.38 -0.72
CA CYS A 403 -14.94 -36.78 -0.80
C CYS A 403 -16.33 -36.87 -1.45
N GLN A 404 -16.41 -37.62 -2.54
CA GLN A 404 -17.63 -37.85 -3.33
C GLN A 404 -18.37 -39.12 -2.93
N THR A 405 -17.72 -40.01 -2.17
CA THR A 405 -18.32 -41.23 -1.64
C THR A 405 -19.11 -40.90 -0.38
N LYS A 406 -20.39 -41.29 -0.35
CA LYS A 406 -21.28 -41.11 0.80
C LYS A 406 -20.96 -42.08 1.94
#